data_9d3bf18c3a11ea8eed5a3305eb9f5c6a
#
_entry.id   9d3bf18c3a11ea8eed5a3305eb9f5c6a
#
_cell.length_a   1.000
_cell.length_b   1.000
_cell.length_c   1.000
_cell.angle_alpha   90.00
_cell.angle_beta   90.00
_cell.angle_gamma   90.00
#
_symmetry.space_group_name_H-M   'P 1'
#
loop_
_entity.id
_entity.type
_entity.pdbx_description
1 polymer ?
#
loop_
_entity_poly.entity_id
_entity_poly.type
_entity_poly.pdbx_seq_one_letter_code
_entity_poly.pdbx_strand_id
1 'polypeptide(L)'
;IDEVVCGLGRTGKWFGYQHFDVQPDIVTTAKGLAAGYAAISVTITSEEIFQRFKQDHTNPDSYFRDISTFGGCTAGPAAALEVVNIIKKENLLENVTNMGNYLKDKLNALQDKYEIIGDVRGKGLFCGVELVNDRQTKEPVHESVAMAIAGHCLKNKVMIGRTNRSFEFNNNVLLFSPSFICSKNEIDQIVAAVDNAIAANT
;
A
#
# COMPACT_ATOMS: atom_id res chain seq x y z
N ILE A 1 7.84 -11.72 6.21
CA ILE A 1 7.35 -10.35 5.98
C ILE A 1 6.12 -10.40 5.08
N ASP A 2 5.06 -9.68 5.49
CA ASP A 2 3.86 -9.48 4.68
C ASP A 2 4.07 -8.28 3.72
N GLU A 3 4.22 -8.60 2.45
CA GLU A 3 4.35 -7.64 1.34
C GLU A 3 3.09 -7.60 0.45
N VAL A 4 1.96 -8.01 0.98
CA VAL A 4 0.68 -8.04 0.24
C VAL A 4 0.27 -6.66 -0.26
N VAL A 5 0.59 -5.58 0.47
CA VAL A 5 0.31 -4.20 0.06
C VAL A 5 1.56 -3.51 -0.48
N CYS A 6 2.71 -3.66 0.20
CA CYS A 6 3.93 -2.92 -0.10
C CYS A 6 4.72 -3.49 -1.28
N GLY A 7 4.55 -4.78 -1.57
CA GLY A 7 5.24 -5.46 -2.67
C GLY A 7 4.85 -4.98 -4.06
N LEU A 8 5.65 -5.39 -5.03
CA LEU A 8 5.47 -5.13 -6.45
C LEU A 8 5.45 -3.64 -6.83
N GLY A 9 6.26 -2.82 -6.14
CA GLY A 9 6.53 -1.46 -6.58
C GLY A 9 5.83 -0.35 -5.80
N ARG A 10 4.85 -0.64 -4.93
CA ARG A 10 4.03 0.35 -4.22
C ARG A 10 4.84 1.41 -3.48
N THR A 11 6.01 1.05 -2.97
CA THR A 11 6.89 1.93 -2.19
C THR A 11 8.04 2.53 -3.00
N GLY A 12 8.10 2.32 -4.32
CA GLY A 12 9.20 2.74 -5.19
C GLY A 12 10.36 1.73 -5.26
N LYS A 13 10.27 0.62 -4.53
CA LYS A 13 11.15 -0.55 -4.66
C LYS A 13 10.30 -1.78 -4.94
N TRP A 14 10.89 -2.86 -5.44
CA TRP A 14 10.15 -4.09 -5.71
C TRP A 14 9.41 -4.62 -4.48
N PHE A 15 10.04 -4.51 -3.30
CA PHE A 15 9.47 -4.88 -2.01
C PHE A 15 9.74 -3.80 -0.96
N GLY A 16 8.81 -3.62 -0.04
CA GLY A 16 8.91 -2.61 1.02
C GLY A 16 10.08 -2.86 1.96
N TYR A 17 10.42 -4.11 2.27
CA TYR A 17 11.56 -4.44 3.12
C TYR A 17 12.90 -3.94 2.56
N GLN A 18 13.02 -3.72 1.24
CA GLN A 18 14.24 -3.20 0.62
C GLN A 18 14.58 -1.75 1.01
N HIS A 19 13.70 -1.06 1.73
CA HIS A 19 13.97 0.24 2.33
C HIS A 19 14.72 0.14 3.66
N PHE A 20 14.84 -1.07 4.19
CA PHE A 20 15.45 -1.36 5.49
C PHE A 20 16.57 -2.37 5.28
N ASP A 21 17.50 -2.41 6.19
CA ASP A 21 18.60 -3.40 6.14
C ASP A 21 18.11 -4.74 6.73
N VAL A 22 17.19 -5.39 6.02
CA VAL A 22 16.55 -6.65 6.42
C VAL A 22 16.53 -7.60 5.23
N GLN A 23 16.94 -8.84 5.45
CA GLN A 23 16.78 -9.94 4.49
C GLN A 23 15.79 -10.95 5.07
N PRO A 24 14.55 -11.01 4.56
CA PRO A 24 13.54 -11.94 5.06
C PRO A 24 13.79 -13.37 4.56
N ASP A 25 13.43 -14.36 5.38
CA ASP A 25 13.44 -15.78 5.00
C ASP A 25 12.21 -16.17 4.21
N ILE A 26 11.07 -15.55 4.55
CA ILE A 26 9.77 -15.79 3.90
C ILE A 26 9.10 -14.45 3.62
N VAL A 27 8.61 -14.28 2.39
CA VAL A 27 7.84 -13.12 1.95
C VAL A 27 6.51 -13.57 1.37
N THR A 28 5.42 -12.95 1.79
CA THR A 28 4.10 -13.15 1.17
C THR A 28 3.69 -11.93 0.36
N THR A 29 3.16 -12.12 -0.84
CA THR A 29 2.66 -11.03 -1.69
C THR A 29 1.41 -11.44 -2.47
N ALA A 30 0.59 -10.44 -2.83
CA ALA A 30 -0.66 -10.61 -3.57
C ALA A 30 -1.07 -9.28 -4.26
N LYS A 31 -2.34 -8.95 -4.30
CA LYS A 31 -2.95 -7.67 -4.76
C LYS A 31 -2.32 -7.10 -6.04
N GLY A 32 -1.33 -6.20 -5.91
CA GLY A 32 -0.60 -5.59 -7.01
C GLY A 32 0.11 -6.58 -7.93
N LEU A 33 0.33 -7.81 -7.47
CA LEU A 33 1.03 -8.85 -8.22
C LEU A 33 0.42 -9.12 -9.60
N ALA A 34 -0.91 -9.13 -9.71
CA ALA A 34 -1.60 -9.27 -11.00
C ALA A 34 -2.50 -8.05 -11.31
N ALA A 35 -2.29 -6.90 -10.66
CA ALA A 35 -2.98 -5.62 -10.89
C ALA A 35 -4.53 -5.73 -10.91
N GLY A 36 -5.11 -6.71 -10.23
CA GLY A 36 -6.56 -6.96 -10.19
C GLY A 36 -7.13 -7.76 -11.36
N TYR A 37 -6.32 -8.13 -12.35
CA TYR A 37 -6.78 -8.92 -13.51
C TYR A 37 -6.97 -10.41 -13.20
N ALA A 38 -6.25 -10.94 -12.23
CA ALA A 38 -6.39 -12.31 -11.77
C ALA A 38 -6.18 -12.43 -10.25
N ALA A 39 -6.87 -13.36 -9.62
CA ALA A 39 -6.63 -13.70 -8.22
C ALA A 39 -5.36 -14.55 -8.12
N ILE A 40 -4.36 -14.04 -7.43
CA ILE A 40 -3.10 -14.74 -7.17
C ILE A 40 -2.47 -14.23 -5.88
N SER A 41 -1.88 -15.13 -5.12
CA SER A 41 -0.95 -14.85 -4.04
C SER A 41 0.28 -15.72 -4.17
N VAL A 42 1.40 -15.27 -3.65
CA VAL A 42 2.69 -15.98 -3.71
C VAL A 42 3.34 -15.93 -2.34
N THR A 43 3.88 -17.07 -1.93
CA THR A 43 4.83 -17.17 -0.83
C THR A 43 6.21 -17.44 -1.44
N ILE A 44 7.15 -16.56 -1.15
CA ILE A 44 8.54 -16.64 -1.61
C ILE A 44 9.38 -17.06 -0.41
N THR A 45 10.24 -18.04 -0.61
CA THR A 45 11.13 -18.56 0.44
C THR A 45 12.52 -18.81 -0.09
N SER A 46 13.50 -18.95 0.81
CA SER A 46 14.86 -19.31 0.44
C SER A 46 14.94 -20.77 -0.04
N GLU A 47 15.97 -21.07 -0.84
CA GLU A 47 16.26 -22.44 -1.29
C GLU A 47 16.52 -23.38 -0.10
N GLU A 48 17.15 -22.89 0.96
CA GLU A 48 17.39 -23.67 2.18
C GLU A 48 16.09 -24.18 2.80
N ILE A 49 15.08 -23.30 2.95
CA ILE A 49 13.77 -23.69 3.48
C ILE A 49 13.08 -24.66 2.52
N PHE A 50 13.10 -24.38 1.20
CA PHE A 50 12.47 -25.22 0.21
C PHE A 50 13.04 -26.64 0.20
N GLN A 51 14.35 -26.79 0.34
CA GLN A 51 14.99 -28.11 0.38
C GLN A 51 14.58 -28.96 1.59
N ARG A 52 14.10 -28.36 2.70
CA ARG A 52 13.59 -29.13 3.85
C ARG A 52 12.38 -29.99 3.48
N PHE A 53 11.59 -29.57 2.51
CA PHE A 53 10.44 -30.33 2.01
C PHE A 53 10.82 -31.47 1.06
N LYS A 54 12.10 -31.61 0.69
CA LYS A 54 12.59 -32.63 -0.25
C LYS A 54 13.51 -33.67 0.39
N GLN A 55 13.82 -33.56 1.69
CA GLN A 55 14.91 -34.30 2.30
C GLN A 55 14.64 -35.77 2.52
N ASP A 56 13.40 -36.23 2.60
CA ASP A 56 13.09 -37.63 2.88
C ASP A 56 11.82 -38.06 2.13
N HIS A 57 12.03 -38.71 0.98
CA HIS A 57 10.92 -39.23 0.18
C HIS A 57 10.19 -40.43 0.82
N THR A 58 10.75 -41.00 1.87
CA THR A 58 10.14 -42.13 2.60
C THR A 58 9.26 -41.68 3.75
N ASN A 59 9.43 -40.43 4.22
CA ASN A 59 8.62 -39.83 5.25
C ASN A 59 7.43 -39.06 4.64
N PRO A 60 6.17 -39.48 4.88
CA PRO A 60 5.00 -38.84 4.31
C PRO A 60 4.77 -37.41 4.82
N ASP A 61 5.49 -36.98 5.85
CA ASP A 61 5.37 -35.63 6.44
C ASP A 61 6.48 -34.68 5.97
N SER A 62 7.41 -35.12 5.12
CA SER A 62 8.57 -34.35 4.66
C SER A 62 8.38 -33.64 3.32
N TYR A 63 7.16 -33.41 2.88
CA TYR A 63 6.87 -32.65 1.67
C TYR A 63 5.82 -31.58 1.87
N PHE A 64 5.92 -30.51 1.06
CA PHE A 64 4.93 -29.43 1.06
C PHE A 64 3.59 -29.92 0.52
N ARG A 65 2.54 -29.71 1.29
CA ARG A 65 1.16 -30.05 0.93
C ARG A 65 0.35 -28.77 0.76
N ASP A 66 0.10 -28.41 -0.49
CA ASP A 66 -0.89 -27.38 -0.84
C ASP A 66 -1.96 -28.02 -1.72
N ILE A 67 -3.19 -28.01 -1.20
CA ILE A 67 -4.36 -28.58 -1.88
C ILE A 67 -5.38 -27.50 -2.25
N SER A 68 -4.93 -26.28 -2.47
CA SER A 68 -5.75 -25.17 -2.98
C SER A 68 -6.43 -25.58 -4.28
N THR A 69 -7.78 -25.46 -4.37
CA THR A 69 -8.55 -25.79 -5.56
C THR A 69 -8.07 -25.05 -6.82
N PHE A 70 -7.67 -23.78 -6.68
CA PHE A 70 -7.12 -22.96 -7.75
C PHE A 70 -5.58 -23.00 -7.85
N GLY A 71 -4.91 -23.85 -7.08
CA GLY A 71 -3.49 -24.12 -7.22
C GLY A 71 -3.18 -24.63 -8.63
N GLY A 72 -2.16 -24.09 -9.29
CA GLY A 72 -1.80 -24.44 -10.66
C GLY A 72 -2.63 -23.79 -11.76
N CYS A 73 -3.59 -22.89 -11.43
CA CYS A 73 -4.28 -22.07 -12.43
C CYS A 73 -3.28 -21.15 -13.15
N THR A 74 -3.17 -21.25 -14.48
CA THR A 74 -2.12 -20.54 -15.26
C THR A 74 -2.41 -19.07 -15.52
N ALA A 75 -3.66 -18.64 -15.43
CA ALA A 75 -4.04 -17.24 -15.70
C ALA A 75 -3.41 -16.24 -14.71
N GLY A 76 -3.34 -16.61 -13.42
CA GLY A 76 -2.72 -15.80 -12.39
C GLY A 76 -1.22 -15.51 -12.64
N PRO A 77 -0.39 -16.55 -12.79
CA PRO A 77 1.03 -16.38 -13.12
C PRO A 77 1.29 -15.62 -14.42
N ALA A 78 0.48 -15.84 -15.48
CA ALA A 78 0.61 -15.11 -16.73
C ALA A 78 0.36 -13.61 -16.55
N ALA A 79 -0.72 -13.23 -15.83
CA ALA A 79 -1.01 -11.84 -15.52
C ALA A 79 0.08 -11.21 -14.64
N ALA A 80 0.57 -11.94 -13.64
CA ALA A 80 1.64 -11.47 -12.76
C ALA A 80 2.94 -11.22 -13.52
N LEU A 81 3.31 -12.12 -14.43
CA LEU A 81 4.51 -11.96 -15.26
C LEU A 81 4.40 -10.70 -16.13
N GLU A 82 3.24 -10.46 -16.75
CA GLU A 82 3.06 -9.27 -17.58
C GLU A 82 3.08 -7.98 -16.75
N VAL A 83 2.49 -7.97 -15.56
CA VAL A 83 2.60 -6.81 -14.63
C VAL A 83 4.06 -6.49 -14.32
N VAL A 84 4.87 -7.49 -14.01
CA VAL A 84 6.32 -7.31 -13.77
C VAL A 84 7.03 -6.75 -15.00
N ASN A 85 6.68 -7.23 -16.19
CA ASN A 85 7.23 -6.74 -17.45
C ASN A 85 6.87 -5.27 -17.71
N ILE A 86 5.61 -4.88 -17.49
CA ILE A 86 5.15 -3.50 -17.62
C ILE A 86 5.88 -2.57 -16.64
N ILE A 87 5.95 -2.95 -15.35
CA ILE A 87 6.66 -2.17 -14.34
C ILE A 87 8.11 -1.90 -14.76
N LYS A 88 8.81 -2.92 -15.29
CA LYS A 88 10.18 -2.79 -15.80
C LYS A 88 10.27 -1.91 -17.05
N LYS A 89 9.44 -2.21 -18.06
CA LYS A 89 9.47 -1.57 -19.38
C LYS A 89 9.16 -0.07 -19.28
N GLU A 90 8.20 0.29 -18.42
CA GLU A 90 7.75 1.67 -18.25
C GLU A 90 8.46 2.39 -17.09
N ASN A 91 9.45 1.75 -16.47
CA ASN A 91 10.23 2.31 -15.34
C ASN A 91 9.36 2.84 -14.20
N LEU A 92 8.28 2.10 -13.86
CA LEU A 92 7.26 2.58 -12.92
C LEU A 92 7.77 2.73 -11.49
N LEU A 93 8.83 2.02 -11.07
CA LEU A 93 9.42 2.20 -9.74
C LEU A 93 9.96 3.62 -9.53
N GLU A 94 10.57 4.19 -10.58
CA GLU A 94 11.04 5.57 -10.54
C GLU A 94 9.87 6.55 -10.48
N ASN A 95 8.82 6.35 -11.29
CA ASN A 95 7.62 7.19 -11.23
C ASN A 95 6.97 7.13 -9.85
N VAL A 96 6.83 5.94 -9.26
CA VAL A 96 6.30 5.77 -7.89
C VAL A 96 7.13 6.51 -6.86
N THR A 97 8.47 6.50 -6.99
CA THR A 97 9.35 7.24 -6.10
C THR A 97 9.16 8.74 -6.25
N ASN A 98 9.19 9.24 -7.48
CA ASN A 98 9.09 10.67 -7.79
C ASN A 98 7.71 11.24 -7.41
N MET A 99 6.64 10.56 -7.79
CA MET A 99 5.27 10.98 -7.47
C MET A 99 4.96 10.80 -6.00
N GLY A 100 5.52 9.77 -5.35
CA GLY A 100 5.39 9.56 -3.93
C GLY A 100 6.04 10.66 -3.09
N ASN A 101 7.24 11.09 -3.46
CA ASN A 101 7.91 12.24 -2.83
C ASN A 101 7.08 13.52 -3.04
N TYR A 102 6.64 13.77 -4.28
CA TYR A 102 5.81 14.93 -4.59
C TYR A 102 4.49 14.94 -3.80
N LEU A 103 3.80 13.81 -3.71
CA LEU A 103 2.59 13.68 -2.89
C LEU A 103 2.88 13.98 -1.42
N LYS A 104 3.94 13.40 -0.88
CA LYS A 104 4.32 13.58 0.52
C LYS A 104 4.66 15.03 0.84
N ASP A 105 5.40 15.73 -0.04
CA ASP A 105 5.72 17.14 0.13
C ASP A 105 4.46 18.01 0.16
N LYS A 106 3.51 17.72 -0.73
CA LYS A 106 2.20 18.42 -0.76
C LYS A 106 1.37 18.14 0.49
N LEU A 107 1.36 16.90 0.99
CA LEU A 107 0.65 16.55 2.23
C LEU A 107 1.31 17.18 3.46
N ASN A 108 2.64 17.29 3.50
CA ASN A 108 3.35 18.04 4.53
C ASN A 108 2.98 19.53 4.52
N ALA A 109 2.82 20.14 3.34
CA ALA A 109 2.35 21.51 3.25
C ALA A 109 0.91 21.70 3.79
N LEU A 110 0.05 20.68 3.67
CA LEU A 110 -1.26 20.69 4.34
C LEU A 110 -1.12 20.53 5.86
N GLN A 111 -0.14 19.76 6.35
CA GLN A 111 0.16 19.64 7.77
C GLN A 111 0.58 21.00 8.36
N ASP A 112 1.36 21.78 7.63
CA ASP A 112 1.74 23.14 8.07
C ASP A 112 0.53 24.08 8.11
N LYS A 113 -0.49 23.85 7.27
CA LYS A 113 -1.70 24.67 7.16
C LYS A 113 -2.78 24.30 8.20
N TYR A 114 -2.90 23.02 8.55
CA TYR A 114 -4.01 22.51 9.36
C TYR A 114 -3.53 21.78 10.62
N GLU A 115 -3.87 22.31 11.79
CA GLU A 115 -3.52 21.73 13.10
C GLU A 115 -4.07 20.31 13.30
N ILE A 116 -5.19 19.98 12.66
CA ILE A 116 -5.79 18.63 12.72
C ILE A 116 -4.93 17.55 12.12
N ILE A 117 -3.92 17.87 11.29
CA ILE A 117 -2.99 16.88 10.71
C ILE A 117 -1.84 16.66 11.70
N GLY A 118 -1.87 15.56 12.42
CA GLY A 118 -0.86 15.19 13.40
C GLY A 118 0.41 14.63 12.78
N ASP A 119 0.30 13.78 11.74
CA ASP A 119 1.46 13.16 11.11
C ASP A 119 1.20 12.85 9.63
N VAL A 120 2.25 12.97 8.81
CA VAL A 120 2.27 12.58 7.40
C VAL A 120 3.39 11.57 7.18
N ARG A 121 3.05 10.33 6.90
CA ARG A 121 4.02 9.24 6.75
C ARG A 121 3.77 8.39 5.50
N GLY A 122 4.79 7.70 5.05
CA GLY A 122 4.71 6.78 3.92
C GLY A 122 5.98 6.70 3.11
N LYS A 123 5.97 5.79 2.13
CA LYS A 123 7.02 5.60 1.13
C LYS A 123 6.39 5.36 -0.23
N GLY A 124 6.97 5.99 -1.27
CA GLY A 124 6.40 5.93 -2.62
C GLY A 124 4.94 6.37 -2.64
N LEU A 125 4.12 5.69 -3.39
CA LEU A 125 2.69 5.96 -3.50
C LEU A 125 1.86 5.16 -2.47
N PHE A 126 2.35 5.08 -1.24
CA PHE A 126 1.63 4.55 -0.08
C PHE A 126 1.84 5.48 1.11
N CYS A 127 0.95 6.45 1.26
CA CYS A 127 1.00 7.49 2.27
C CYS A 127 -0.22 7.46 3.19
N GLY A 128 -0.02 7.90 4.42
CA GLY A 128 -1.05 8.11 5.42
C GLY A 128 -0.96 9.51 6.02
N VAL A 129 -2.12 10.10 6.28
CA VAL A 129 -2.29 11.36 7.02
C VAL A 129 -3.09 11.06 8.27
N GLU A 130 -2.48 11.17 9.42
CA GLU A 130 -3.11 10.95 10.71
C GLU A 130 -3.77 12.23 11.22
N LEU A 131 -5.04 12.14 11.58
CA LEU A 131 -5.83 13.26 12.08
C LEU A 131 -5.92 13.20 13.61
N VAL A 132 -5.66 14.31 14.27
CA VAL A 132 -5.62 14.45 15.73
C VAL A 132 -6.40 15.67 16.20
N ASN A 133 -6.93 15.61 17.41
CA ASN A 133 -7.48 16.77 18.11
C ASN A 133 -6.37 17.68 18.66
N ASP A 134 -5.27 17.07 19.06
CA ASP A 134 -4.12 17.75 19.63
C ASP A 134 -2.83 17.06 19.22
N ARG A 135 -1.87 17.82 18.67
CA ARG A 135 -0.56 17.29 18.20
C ARG A 135 0.38 16.89 19.34
N GLN A 136 0.24 17.47 20.51
CA GLN A 136 1.13 17.19 21.63
C GLN A 136 0.74 15.91 22.33
N THR A 137 -0.55 15.75 22.61
CA THR A 137 -1.11 14.55 23.25
C THR A 137 -1.31 13.41 22.26
N LYS A 138 -1.37 13.72 20.94
CA LYS A 138 -1.69 12.80 19.84
C LYS A 138 -3.09 12.19 19.99
N GLU A 139 -3.99 12.87 20.69
CA GLU A 139 -5.37 12.43 20.82
C GLU A 139 -6.02 12.33 19.42
N PRO A 140 -6.51 11.15 19.01
CA PRO A 140 -7.09 10.99 17.69
C PRO A 140 -8.42 11.75 17.57
N VAL A 141 -8.73 12.25 16.36
CA VAL A 141 -10.10 12.71 16.08
C VAL A 141 -11.06 11.52 16.08
N HIS A 142 -12.34 11.79 16.35
CA HIS A 142 -13.36 10.77 16.17
C HIS A 142 -13.42 10.34 14.68
N GLU A 143 -13.65 9.06 14.42
CA GLU A 143 -13.60 8.48 13.07
C GLU A 143 -14.60 9.14 12.08
N SER A 144 -15.70 9.75 12.59
CA SER A 144 -16.65 10.49 11.76
C SER A 144 -16.01 11.65 11.01
N VAL A 145 -14.95 12.26 11.54
CA VAL A 145 -14.21 13.35 10.87
C VAL A 145 -13.47 12.81 9.65
N ALA A 146 -12.73 11.71 9.81
CA ALA A 146 -12.05 11.06 8.70
C ALA A 146 -13.06 10.56 7.64
N MET A 147 -14.22 10.06 8.08
CA MET A 147 -15.33 9.69 7.18
C MET A 147 -15.88 10.88 6.40
N ALA A 148 -16.10 12.02 7.07
CA ALA A 148 -16.63 13.23 6.45
C ALA A 148 -15.66 13.77 5.39
N ILE A 149 -14.36 13.83 5.71
CA ILE A 149 -13.31 14.26 4.78
C ILE A 149 -13.24 13.31 3.56
N ALA A 150 -13.19 12.00 3.77
CA ALA A 150 -13.17 11.03 2.66
C ALA A 150 -14.46 11.12 1.81
N GLY A 151 -15.62 11.29 2.45
CA GLY A 151 -16.90 11.49 1.78
C GLY A 151 -16.97 12.78 0.96
N HIS A 152 -16.36 13.85 1.46
CA HIS A 152 -16.26 15.13 0.73
C HIS A 152 -15.36 14.97 -0.52
N CYS A 153 -14.21 14.32 -0.38
CA CYS A 153 -13.34 14.01 -1.53
C CYS A 153 -14.09 13.19 -2.59
N LEU A 154 -14.85 12.17 -2.18
CA LEU A 154 -15.61 11.32 -3.10
C LEU A 154 -16.69 12.11 -3.86
N LYS A 155 -17.41 13.05 -3.20
CA LYS A 155 -18.37 13.96 -3.85
C LYS A 155 -17.70 14.81 -4.92
N ASN A 156 -16.43 15.15 -4.73
CA ASN A 156 -15.58 15.87 -5.69
C ASN A 156 -14.80 14.95 -6.64
N LYS A 157 -15.26 13.70 -6.80
CA LYS A 157 -14.72 12.69 -7.74
C LYS A 157 -13.29 12.23 -7.42
N VAL A 158 -12.83 12.41 -6.20
CA VAL A 158 -11.55 11.91 -5.71
C VAL A 158 -11.81 10.89 -4.61
N MET A 159 -11.49 9.63 -4.88
CA MET A 159 -11.61 8.56 -3.91
C MET A 159 -10.30 8.37 -3.15
N ILE A 160 -10.31 8.62 -1.85
CA ILE A 160 -9.21 8.30 -0.94
C ILE A 160 -9.65 7.22 0.04
N GLY A 161 -8.68 6.49 0.59
CA GLY A 161 -8.92 5.51 1.64
C GLY A 161 -8.94 6.13 3.03
N ARG A 162 -9.37 5.35 4.00
CA ARG A 162 -9.19 5.62 5.43
C ARG A 162 -9.01 4.32 6.20
N THR A 163 -8.43 4.37 7.39
CA THR A 163 -8.45 3.23 8.31
C THR A 163 -9.88 2.95 8.77
N ASN A 164 -10.25 1.68 8.85
CA ASN A 164 -11.58 1.22 9.26
C ASN A 164 -11.57 -0.15 9.96
N ARG A 165 -10.40 -0.63 10.35
CA ARG A 165 -10.18 -1.95 10.97
C ARG A 165 -9.24 -1.85 12.16
N SER A 166 -9.05 -0.66 12.70
CA SER A 166 -8.32 -0.42 13.93
C SER A 166 -9.25 -0.54 15.14
N PHE A 167 -8.70 -0.36 16.34
CA PHE A 167 -9.51 -0.25 17.54
C PHE A 167 -10.45 0.96 17.45
N GLU A 168 -11.53 0.93 18.23
CA GLU A 168 -12.42 2.05 18.41
C GLU A 168 -11.59 3.33 18.72
N PHE A 169 -11.97 4.45 18.13
CA PHE A 169 -11.26 5.75 18.18
C PHE A 169 -9.91 5.82 17.43
N ASN A 170 -9.40 4.74 16.83
CA ASN A 170 -8.13 4.76 16.11
C ASN A 170 -8.29 4.62 14.58
N ASN A 171 -9.47 4.96 14.04
CA ASN A 171 -9.75 4.98 12.60
C ASN A 171 -9.65 6.40 12.03
N ASN A 172 -8.58 7.12 12.37
CA ASN A 172 -8.34 8.53 12.11
C ASN A 172 -7.29 8.80 11.02
N VAL A 173 -6.89 7.78 10.25
CA VAL A 173 -5.87 7.95 9.20
C VAL A 173 -6.51 7.95 7.81
N LEU A 174 -6.26 8.99 7.02
CA LEU A 174 -6.54 9.03 5.59
C LEU A 174 -5.43 8.29 4.85
N LEU A 175 -5.78 7.45 3.87
CA LEU A 175 -4.86 6.61 3.12
C LEU A 175 -4.81 7.01 1.65
N PHE A 176 -3.59 7.12 1.13
CA PHE A 176 -3.32 7.50 -0.26
C PHE A 176 -2.53 6.40 -0.95
N SER A 177 -3.12 5.82 -2.00
CA SER A 177 -2.50 4.78 -2.81
C SER A 177 -2.87 4.92 -4.29
N PRO A 178 -2.53 6.06 -4.93
CA PRO A 178 -2.84 6.29 -6.33
C PRO A 178 -2.14 5.29 -7.25
N SER A 179 -2.54 5.29 -8.53
CA SER A 179 -1.95 4.43 -9.56
C SER A 179 -0.44 4.71 -9.74
N PHE A 180 0.34 3.69 -10.10
CA PHE A 180 1.78 3.84 -10.40
C PHE A 180 2.06 4.76 -11.59
N ILE A 181 1.09 4.92 -12.49
CA ILE A 181 1.18 5.78 -13.67
C ILE A 181 0.65 7.20 -13.42
N CYS A 182 0.32 7.55 -12.17
CA CYS A 182 -0.21 8.88 -11.88
C CYS A 182 0.80 9.99 -12.23
N SER A 183 0.26 11.10 -12.66
CA SER A 183 0.97 12.34 -13.01
C SER A 183 0.95 13.33 -11.85
N LYS A 184 1.80 14.38 -11.95
CA LYS A 184 1.77 15.51 -11.00
C LYS A 184 0.40 16.18 -10.93
N ASN A 185 -0.25 16.35 -12.10
CA ASN A 185 -1.59 16.97 -12.15
C ASN A 185 -2.63 16.16 -11.38
N GLU A 186 -2.59 14.82 -11.45
CA GLU A 186 -3.48 13.96 -10.70
C GLU A 186 -3.19 14.02 -9.18
N ILE A 187 -1.92 14.09 -8.80
CA ILE A 187 -1.53 14.34 -7.40
C ILE A 187 -2.05 15.70 -6.92
N ASP A 188 -1.91 16.76 -7.71
CA ASP A 188 -2.43 18.10 -7.37
C ASP A 188 -3.97 18.08 -7.20
N GLN A 189 -4.70 17.33 -8.04
CA GLN A 189 -6.14 17.15 -7.90
C GLN A 189 -6.51 16.43 -6.59
N ILE A 190 -5.77 15.38 -6.24
CA ILE A 190 -5.96 14.64 -4.99
C ILE A 190 -5.76 15.58 -3.79
N VAL A 191 -4.64 16.31 -3.77
CA VAL A 191 -4.30 17.22 -2.67
C VAL A 191 -5.30 18.37 -2.56
N ALA A 192 -5.72 18.97 -3.67
CA ALA A 192 -6.73 20.03 -3.68
C ALA A 192 -8.10 19.54 -3.13
N ALA A 193 -8.50 18.31 -3.47
CA ALA A 193 -9.71 17.73 -2.92
C ALA A 193 -9.63 17.52 -1.40
N VAL A 194 -8.46 17.09 -0.91
CA VAL A 194 -8.21 16.92 0.53
C VAL A 194 -8.18 18.25 1.24
N ASP A 195 -7.50 19.26 0.68
CA ASP A 195 -7.45 20.63 1.22
C ASP A 195 -8.86 21.21 1.40
N ASN A 196 -9.68 21.15 0.34
CA ASN A 196 -11.07 21.59 0.39
C ASN A 196 -11.91 20.78 1.39
N ALA A 197 -11.67 19.46 1.48
CA ALA A 197 -12.41 18.61 2.39
C ALA A 197 -12.08 18.90 3.86
N ILE A 198 -10.81 19.12 4.19
CA ILE A 198 -10.40 19.51 5.54
C ILE A 198 -11.01 20.88 5.88
N ALA A 199 -10.83 21.90 5.04
CA ALA A 199 -11.37 23.24 5.27
C ALA A 199 -12.90 23.27 5.48
N ALA A 200 -13.65 22.32 4.90
CA ALA A 200 -15.10 22.23 5.03
C ALA A 200 -15.57 21.40 6.24
N ASN A 201 -14.70 20.67 6.92
CA ASN A 201 -15.05 19.74 8.00
C ASN A 201 -14.26 19.97 9.30
N THR A 202 -13.47 21.02 9.35
CA THR A 202 -12.71 21.49 10.52
C THR A 202 -12.87 22.99 10.69
#